data_2d83ef19645c4e142363a8ecf9281bba
#
_entry.id   2d83ef19645c4e142363a8ecf9281bba
#
_cell.length_a   1.000
_cell.length_b   1.000
_cell.length_c   1.000
_cell.angle_alpha   90.00
_cell.angle_beta   90.00
_cell.angle_gamma   90.00
#
_symmetry.space_group_name_H-M   'P 1'
#
loop_
_entity.id
_entity.type
_entity.pdbx_description
1 polymer ?
#
loop_
_entity_poly.entity_id
_entity_poly.type
_entity_poly.pdbx_seq_one_letter_code
_entity_poly.pdbx_strand_id
1 'polypeptide(L)'
;LLNLDSEDEGEIFMGCAGGKDTQATFHYEPVPTSDKMQYFRIDVKGLNGGHSGGEIHKGLGNANKILVRFLFLLKKKYDFVLCSIDGGNLRNAIAREAHAVLGLHPENKEDVRILLNHFAADVENELKHVDPNVQLAMESTDRPEYHIDNATAEKLIYALHACPHGVIGMSHDIEGLVETSTNLASVKMKEGNTILIGTSQRSSIESCKIAIANTVASTF
;
A
#
# COMPACT_ATOMS: atom_id res chain seq x y z
N LEU A 1 -1.55 -2.75 -37.27
CA LEU A 1 -0.46 -2.32 -36.39
C LEU A 1 0.11 -3.56 -35.75
N LEU A 2 1.38 -3.88 -35.98
CA LEU A 2 2.08 -4.96 -35.30
C LEU A 2 2.78 -4.32 -34.08
N ASN A 3 2.41 -4.77 -32.87
CA ASN A 3 3.15 -4.46 -31.65
C ASN A 3 4.12 -5.63 -31.36
N LEU A 4 5.41 -5.35 -31.38
CA LEU A 4 6.48 -6.32 -31.15
C LEU A 4 6.99 -6.30 -29.69
N ASP A 5 6.29 -5.62 -28.81
CA ASP A 5 6.61 -5.50 -27.37
C ASP A 5 5.98 -6.65 -26.56
N SER A 6 6.09 -7.85 -27.09
CA SER A 6 5.68 -9.09 -26.42
C SER A 6 6.91 -9.74 -25.78
N GLU A 7 6.82 -10.14 -24.51
CA GLU A 7 7.92 -10.77 -23.77
C GLU A 7 7.90 -12.32 -23.92
N ASP A 8 6.82 -12.90 -24.44
CA ASP A 8 6.67 -14.35 -24.55
C ASP A 8 6.99 -14.82 -25.97
N GLU A 9 8.01 -15.67 -26.10
CA GLU A 9 8.48 -16.19 -27.39
C GLU A 9 7.45 -17.17 -27.96
N GLY A 10 7.06 -16.94 -29.23
CA GLY A 10 6.12 -17.81 -29.93
C GLY A 10 4.63 -17.53 -29.68
N GLU A 11 4.31 -16.48 -28.91
CA GLU A 11 2.93 -16.08 -28.63
C GLU A 11 2.52 -14.82 -29.39
N ILE A 12 1.26 -14.74 -29.82
CA ILE A 12 0.67 -13.57 -30.45
C ILE A 12 -0.45 -13.04 -29.55
N PHE A 13 -0.25 -11.84 -29.01
CA PHE A 13 -1.26 -11.17 -28.22
C PHE A 13 -2.20 -10.35 -29.11
N MET A 14 -3.47 -10.70 -29.16
CA MET A 14 -4.49 -10.02 -29.97
C MET A 14 -5.22 -8.90 -29.23
N GLY A 15 -4.94 -8.72 -27.94
CA GLY A 15 -5.56 -7.68 -27.12
C GLY A 15 -4.92 -7.61 -25.74
N CYS A 16 -5.24 -6.53 -25.01
CA CYS A 16 -4.87 -6.38 -23.62
C CYS A 16 -5.99 -5.68 -22.83
N ALA A 17 -5.98 -5.86 -21.52
CA ALA A 17 -6.86 -5.12 -20.62
C ALA A 17 -6.58 -3.61 -20.70
N GLY A 18 -7.63 -2.81 -20.71
CA GLY A 18 -7.51 -1.36 -20.56
C GLY A 18 -7.06 -0.97 -19.15
N GLY A 19 -6.26 0.08 -19.02
CA GLY A 19 -5.81 0.62 -17.75
C GLY A 19 -6.37 2.01 -17.46
N LYS A 20 -6.55 2.33 -16.17
CA LYS A 20 -6.87 3.67 -15.67
C LYS A 20 -6.12 3.89 -14.36
N ASP A 21 -5.40 5.00 -14.26
CA ASP A 21 -4.73 5.39 -13.02
C ASP A 21 -5.61 6.38 -12.25
N THR A 22 -5.68 6.21 -10.94
CA THR A 22 -6.32 7.16 -10.03
C THR A 22 -5.24 7.69 -9.09
N GLN A 23 -5.13 9.01 -9.02
CA GLN A 23 -4.24 9.69 -8.08
C GLN A 23 -5.06 10.45 -7.06
N ALA A 24 -4.73 10.27 -5.78
CA ALA A 24 -5.28 11.05 -4.68
C ALA A 24 -4.16 11.88 -4.03
N THR A 25 -4.51 13.09 -3.63
CA THR A 25 -3.59 14.02 -2.98
C THR A 25 -4.17 14.44 -1.63
N PHE A 26 -3.39 14.22 -0.56
CA PHE A 26 -3.67 14.77 0.76
C PHE A 26 -2.75 15.96 1.01
N HIS A 27 -3.30 17.03 1.51
CA HIS A 27 -2.56 18.16 2.07
C HIS A 27 -2.69 18.08 3.58
N TYR A 28 -1.57 18.30 4.28
CA TYR A 28 -1.54 18.25 5.74
C TYR A 28 -0.87 19.48 6.31
N GLU A 29 -1.22 19.81 7.54
CA GLU A 29 -0.53 20.84 8.32
C GLU A 29 0.64 20.17 9.08
N PRO A 30 1.88 20.66 8.93
CA PRO A 30 3.02 20.17 9.70
C PRO A 30 2.90 20.66 11.14
N VAL A 31 2.87 19.75 12.09
CA VAL A 31 2.80 20.02 13.53
C VAL A 31 4.16 19.69 14.15
N PRO A 32 4.77 20.58 14.93
CA PRO A 32 6.05 20.30 15.60
C PRO A 32 5.96 19.07 16.49
N THR A 33 6.99 18.23 16.41
CA THR A 33 7.07 17.01 17.24
C THR A 33 7.43 17.33 18.70
N SER A 34 7.07 16.44 19.63
CA SER A 34 7.32 16.58 21.05
C SER A 34 8.57 15.81 21.49
N ASP A 35 9.37 16.40 22.38
CA ASP A 35 10.50 15.75 23.06
C ASP A 35 10.06 14.73 24.12
N LYS A 36 8.78 14.71 24.46
CA LYS A 36 8.18 13.74 25.38
C LYS A 36 7.82 12.40 24.71
N MET A 37 7.94 12.33 23.39
CA MET A 37 7.69 11.11 22.61
C MET A 37 9.00 10.44 22.20
N GLN A 38 8.94 9.13 21.94
CA GLN A 38 9.99 8.37 21.28
C GLN A 38 9.57 8.08 19.86
N TYR A 39 10.54 8.11 18.95
CA TYR A 39 10.26 7.97 17.52
C TYR A 39 10.79 6.66 16.99
N PHE A 40 10.00 6.02 16.16
CA PHE A 40 10.27 4.70 15.61
C PHE A 40 9.93 4.67 14.13
N ARG A 41 10.76 3.98 13.38
CA ARG A 41 10.51 3.60 12.01
C ARG A 41 9.94 2.19 12.01
N ILE A 42 8.81 2.02 11.32
CA ILE A 42 8.19 0.73 11.02
C ILE A 42 8.48 0.44 9.55
N ASP A 43 9.12 -0.69 9.28
CA ASP A 43 9.44 -1.15 7.93
C ASP A 43 8.66 -2.42 7.61
N VAL A 44 8.14 -2.50 6.38
CA VAL A 44 7.65 -3.71 5.71
C VAL A 44 8.53 -3.94 4.50
N LYS A 45 9.23 -5.08 4.44
CA LYS A 45 10.19 -5.41 3.39
C LYS A 45 10.26 -6.91 3.11
N GLY A 46 11.07 -7.30 2.13
CA GLY A 46 11.29 -8.71 1.80
C GLY A 46 10.20 -9.33 0.93
N LEU A 47 9.24 -8.53 0.43
CA LEU A 47 8.24 -8.98 -0.51
C LEU A 47 8.82 -9.10 -1.93
N ASN A 48 8.35 -10.09 -2.69
CA ASN A 48 8.79 -10.31 -4.06
C ASN A 48 8.36 -9.16 -4.99
N GLY A 49 7.17 -8.60 -4.75
CA GLY A 49 6.55 -7.69 -5.69
C GLY A 49 6.18 -8.42 -7.00
N GLY A 50 5.75 -7.67 -7.99
CA GLY A 50 5.37 -8.21 -9.28
C GLY A 50 4.70 -7.17 -10.16
N HIS A 51 4.42 -7.55 -11.42
CA HIS A 51 3.67 -6.70 -12.34
C HIS A 51 2.19 -6.68 -11.97
N SER A 52 1.62 -5.49 -11.76
CA SER A 52 0.24 -5.33 -11.29
C SER A 52 -0.83 -5.78 -12.29
N GLY A 53 -0.46 -6.06 -13.54
CA GLY A 53 -1.34 -6.63 -14.55
C GLY A 53 -1.20 -8.15 -14.65
N GLY A 54 0.03 -8.63 -14.90
CA GLY A 54 0.30 -10.06 -15.16
C GLY A 54 0.37 -10.93 -13.91
N GLU A 55 0.68 -10.35 -12.74
CA GLU A 55 0.94 -11.16 -11.53
C GLU A 55 0.00 -10.86 -10.36
N ILE A 56 -0.95 -9.95 -10.53
CA ILE A 56 -1.89 -9.54 -9.47
C ILE A 56 -2.70 -10.70 -8.91
N HIS A 57 -2.93 -11.75 -9.71
CA HIS A 57 -3.66 -12.97 -9.33
C HIS A 57 -2.85 -13.93 -8.46
N LYS A 58 -1.54 -13.75 -8.37
CA LYS A 58 -0.65 -14.65 -7.61
C LYS A 58 -0.78 -14.48 -6.09
N GLY A 59 -1.54 -13.48 -5.62
CA GLY A 59 -1.72 -13.22 -4.19
C GLY A 59 -0.49 -12.67 -3.48
N LEU A 60 0.43 -12.05 -4.23
CA LEU A 60 1.63 -11.41 -3.69
C LEU A 60 1.28 -10.30 -2.70
N GLY A 61 2.06 -10.17 -1.65
CA GLY A 61 1.88 -9.14 -0.63
C GLY A 61 2.12 -7.73 -1.19
N ASN A 62 1.31 -6.78 -0.74
CA ASN A 62 1.49 -5.36 -1.01
C ASN A 62 1.94 -4.64 0.26
N ALA A 63 3.17 -4.13 0.27
CA ALA A 63 3.77 -3.51 1.44
C ALA A 63 2.95 -2.32 1.97
N ASN A 64 2.35 -1.50 1.08
CA ASN A 64 1.50 -0.39 1.48
C ASN A 64 0.26 -0.89 2.24
N LYS A 65 -0.38 -1.96 1.78
CA LYS A 65 -1.55 -2.56 2.43
C LYS A 65 -1.19 -3.18 3.78
N ILE A 66 -0.05 -3.86 3.88
CA ILE A 66 0.43 -4.47 5.12
C ILE A 66 0.75 -3.39 6.14
N LEU A 67 1.52 -2.37 5.76
CA LEU A 67 1.88 -1.26 6.64
C LEU A 67 0.63 -0.54 7.18
N VAL A 68 -0.28 -0.17 6.29
CA VAL A 68 -1.49 0.56 6.67
C VAL A 68 -2.43 -0.29 7.53
N ARG A 69 -2.52 -1.59 7.28
CA ARG A 69 -3.26 -2.53 8.15
C ARG A 69 -2.71 -2.51 9.58
N PHE A 70 -1.39 -2.48 9.74
CA PHE A 70 -0.77 -2.32 11.05
C PHE A 70 -1.11 -0.96 11.68
N LEU A 71 -0.95 0.15 10.94
CA LEU A 71 -1.26 1.50 11.44
C LEU A 71 -2.73 1.62 11.87
N PHE A 72 -3.64 1.00 11.13
CA PHE A 72 -5.07 0.96 11.46
C PHE A 72 -5.33 0.17 12.76
N LEU A 73 -4.68 -0.97 12.96
CA LEU A 73 -4.76 -1.74 14.20
C LEU A 73 -4.17 -0.96 15.39
N LEU A 74 -3.05 -0.31 15.17
CA LEU A 74 -2.38 0.52 16.17
C LEU A 74 -3.28 1.67 16.62
N LYS A 75 -3.90 2.39 15.67
CA LYS A 75 -4.79 3.52 15.94
C LYS A 75 -5.99 3.16 16.81
N LYS A 76 -6.45 1.90 16.76
CA LYS A 76 -7.56 1.42 17.60
C LYS A 76 -7.17 1.20 19.07
N LYS A 77 -5.89 1.12 19.37
CA LYS A 77 -5.41 0.72 20.72
C LYS A 77 -4.56 1.79 21.39
N TYR A 78 -3.82 2.57 20.60
CA TYR A 78 -2.83 3.51 21.11
C TYR A 78 -2.88 4.83 20.36
N ASP A 79 -2.65 5.91 21.08
CA ASP A 79 -2.39 7.21 20.48
C ASP A 79 -0.96 7.29 19.97
N PHE A 80 -0.80 7.75 18.76
CA PHE A 80 0.48 8.02 18.13
C PHE A 80 0.37 9.19 17.15
N VAL A 81 1.51 9.77 16.80
CA VAL A 81 1.62 10.75 15.72
C VAL A 81 2.30 10.10 14.52
N LEU A 82 1.80 10.37 13.31
CA LEU A 82 2.39 9.90 12.07
C LEU A 82 3.31 11.00 11.51
N CYS A 83 4.62 10.77 11.50
CA CYS A 83 5.58 11.74 10.99
C CYS A 83 5.81 11.60 9.50
N SER A 84 5.88 10.37 9.00
CA SER A 84 6.02 10.10 7.57
C SER A 84 5.46 8.74 7.20
N ILE A 85 5.14 8.60 5.91
CA ILE A 85 4.75 7.34 5.28
C ILE A 85 5.25 7.32 3.84
N ASP A 86 5.87 6.22 3.42
CA ASP A 86 6.37 6.04 2.06
C ASP A 86 6.32 4.57 1.67
N GLY A 87 5.96 4.28 0.43
CA GLY A 87 5.98 2.91 -0.07
C GLY A 87 5.65 2.82 -1.55
N GLY A 88 6.16 1.77 -2.18
CA GLY A 88 6.03 1.54 -3.62
C GLY A 88 6.70 2.62 -4.47
N ASN A 89 7.01 2.34 -5.72
CA ASN A 89 7.69 3.28 -6.61
C ASN A 89 7.05 3.36 -8.01
N LEU A 90 6.64 2.23 -8.56
CA LEU A 90 6.16 2.13 -9.94
C LEU A 90 4.65 1.92 -9.96
N ARG A 91 3.92 2.62 -10.83
CA ARG A 91 2.46 2.51 -10.97
C ARG A 91 1.99 1.12 -11.36
N ASN A 92 2.80 0.41 -12.14
CA ASN A 92 2.52 -0.93 -12.66
C ASN A 92 3.17 -2.05 -11.87
N ALA A 93 3.67 -1.78 -10.66
CA ALA A 93 4.26 -2.77 -9.79
C ALA A 93 3.50 -2.89 -8.46
N ILE A 94 3.43 -4.09 -7.90
CA ILE A 94 2.98 -4.36 -6.54
C ILE A 94 4.09 -3.86 -5.60
N ALA A 95 3.73 -3.06 -4.59
CA ALA A 95 4.71 -2.45 -3.68
C ALA A 95 5.43 -3.52 -2.84
N ARG A 96 6.76 -3.59 -2.97
CA ARG A 96 7.61 -4.57 -2.24
C ARG A 96 8.06 -4.08 -0.87
N GLU A 97 8.10 -2.76 -0.71
CA GLU A 97 8.59 -2.11 0.50
C GLU A 97 7.72 -0.92 0.84
N ALA A 98 7.52 -0.70 2.14
CA ALA A 98 6.88 0.48 2.66
C ALA A 98 7.39 0.76 4.08
N HIS A 99 7.40 2.02 4.48
CA HIS A 99 7.75 2.39 5.84
C HIS A 99 6.94 3.58 6.33
N ALA A 100 6.85 3.71 7.65
CA ALA A 100 6.31 4.87 8.33
C ALA A 100 7.18 5.24 9.53
N VAL A 101 7.24 6.53 9.85
CA VAL A 101 7.84 7.02 11.09
C VAL A 101 6.74 7.50 12.03
N LEU A 102 6.75 6.97 13.25
CA LEU A 102 5.75 7.22 14.28
C LEU A 102 6.39 7.83 15.53
N GLY A 103 5.65 8.72 16.21
CA GLY A 103 5.94 9.13 17.57
C GLY A 103 4.97 8.48 18.55
N LEU A 104 5.51 7.84 19.58
CA LEU A 104 4.77 7.11 20.61
C LEU A 104 5.11 7.66 22.01
N HIS A 105 4.15 7.56 22.92
CA HIS A 105 4.46 7.74 24.34
C HIS A 105 5.40 6.63 24.79
N PRO A 106 6.46 6.93 25.59
CA PRO A 106 7.47 5.94 26.00
C PRO A 106 6.89 4.70 26.69
N GLU A 107 5.81 4.87 27.44
CA GLU A 107 5.09 3.80 28.15
C GLU A 107 4.47 2.76 27.20
N ASN A 108 4.10 3.14 25.98
CA ASN A 108 3.46 2.27 25.02
C ASN A 108 4.44 1.51 24.12
N LYS A 109 5.74 1.78 24.21
CA LYS A 109 6.77 1.23 23.32
C LYS A 109 6.75 -0.30 23.26
N GLU A 110 6.78 -0.94 24.42
CA GLU A 110 6.88 -2.42 24.47
C GLU A 110 5.56 -3.07 24.04
N ASP A 111 4.43 -2.51 24.41
CA ASP A 111 3.12 -3.01 23.98
C ASP A 111 2.94 -2.91 22.46
N VAL A 112 3.40 -1.79 21.85
CA VAL A 112 3.40 -1.62 20.40
C VAL A 112 4.35 -2.60 19.72
N ARG A 113 5.52 -2.88 20.30
CA ARG A 113 6.44 -3.89 19.79
C ARG A 113 5.83 -5.30 19.82
N ILE A 114 5.17 -5.65 20.93
CA ILE A 114 4.46 -6.92 21.06
C ILE A 114 3.34 -7.01 20.02
N LEU A 115 2.56 -5.94 19.84
CA LEU A 115 1.51 -5.88 18.83
C LEU A 115 2.07 -6.08 17.42
N LEU A 116 3.21 -5.44 17.11
CA LEU A 116 3.87 -5.60 15.80
C LEU A 116 4.35 -7.04 15.60
N ASN A 117 4.94 -7.68 16.61
CA ASN A 117 5.42 -9.06 16.50
C ASN A 117 4.27 -10.04 16.25
N HIS A 118 3.14 -9.88 16.95
CA HIS A 118 1.95 -10.69 16.66
C HIS A 118 1.42 -10.46 15.24
N PHE A 119 1.34 -9.20 14.83
CA PHE A 119 0.91 -8.86 13.48
C PHE A 119 1.88 -9.39 12.40
N ALA A 120 3.20 -9.36 12.66
CA ALA A 120 4.20 -9.93 11.77
C ALA A 120 4.00 -11.44 11.59
N ALA A 121 3.78 -12.16 12.67
CA ALA A 121 3.52 -13.61 12.63
C ALA A 121 2.23 -13.94 11.82
N ASP A 122 1.18 -13.12 11.95
CA ASP A 122 -0.03 -13.26 11.15
C ASP A 122 0.27 -13.06 9.65
N VAL A 123 1.01 -12.00 9.28
CA VAL A 123 1.39 -11.70 7.90
C VAL A 123 2.30 -12.78 7.31
N GLU A 124 3.28 -13.26 8.08
CA GLU A 124 4.16 -14.37 7.67
C GLU A 124 3.35 -15.63 7.38
N ASN A 125 2.38 -15.98 8.22
CA ASN A 125 1.52 -17.14 7.99
C ASN A 125 0.59 -16.94 6.76
N GLU A 126 0.05 -15.74 6.56
CA GLU A 126 -0.79 -15.40 5.39
C GLU A 126 0.00 -15.53 4.08
N LEU A 127 1.26 -15.10 4.06
CA LEU A 127 2.08 -14.98 2.86
C LEU A 127 3.13 -16.10 2.68
N LYS A 128 3.18 -17.09 3.57
CA LYS A 128 4.22 -18.14 3.61
C LYS A 128 4.51 -18.85 2.29
N HIS A 129 3.53 -18.92 1.39
CA HIS A 129 3.66 -19.61 0.10
C HIS A 129 4.01 -18.70 -1.07
N VAL A 130 3.81 -17.38 -0.92
CA VAL A 130 4.00 -16.41 -2.02
C VAL A 130 5.10 -15.40 -1.72
N ASP A 131 5.26 -14.99 -0.45
CA ASP A 131 6.27 -14.05 0.02
C ASP A 131 6.93 -14.52 1.32
N PRO A 132 7.64 -15.67 1.32
CA PRO A 132 8.17 -16.29 2.55
C PRO A 132 9.24 -15.45 3.27
N ASN A 133 9.78 -14.43 2.61
CA ASN A 133 10.82 -13.56 3.15
C ASN A 133 10.27 -12.23 3.70
N VAL A 134 8.94 -12.09 3.82
CA VAL A 134 8.34 -10.88 4.38
C VAL A 134 8.85 -10.60 5.78
N GLN A 135 9.19 -9.36 6.06
CA GLN A 135 9.70 -8.91 7.35
C GLN A 135 9.02 -7.61 7.75
N LEU A 136 8.65 -7.53 9.02
CA LEU A 136 8.20 -6.32 9.67
C LEU A 136 9.17 -5.99 10.80
N ALA A 137 9.64 -4.75 10.85
CA ALA A 137 10.61 -4.30 11.84
C ALA A 137 10.19 -2.97 12.47
N MET A 138 10.57 -2.76 13.73
CA MET A 138 10.43 -1.50 14.45
C MET A 138 11.79 -1.10 14.99
N GLU A 139 12.33 0.00 14.49
CA GLU A 139 13.65 0.53 14.86
C GLU A 139 13.51 1.94 15.43
N SER A 140 14.31 2.26 16.43
CA SER A 140 14.37 3.63 16.95
C SER A 140 14.96 4.55 15.90
N THR A 141 14.44 5.75 15.79
CA THR A 141 14.95 6.78 14.88
C THR A 141 15.07 8.13 15.60
N ASP A 142 15.81 9.05 15.00
CA ASP A 142 15.89 10.42 15.48
C ASP A 142 14.52 11.09 15.42
N ARG A 143 14.34 12.10 16.28
CA ARG A 143 13.11 12.87 16.31
C ARG A 143 12.95 13.69 15.03
N PRO A 144 11.90 13.44 14.22
CA PRO A 144 11.57 14.31 13.10
C PRO A 144 11.18 15.71 13.59
N GLU A 145 11.35 16.71 12.75
CA GLU A 145 10.97 18.10 13.09
C GLU A 145 9.45 18.25 13.20
N TYR A 146 8.71 17.59 12.30
CA TYR A 146 7.24 17.69 12.22
C TYR A 146 6.58 16.32 12.10
N HIS A 147 5.31 16.27 12.45
CA HIS A 147 4.39 15.20 12.12
C HIS A 147 3.19 15.74 11.32
N ILE A 148 2.49 14.86 10.63
CA ILE A 148 1.23 15.14 9.94
C ILE A 148 0.18 15.45 11.02
N ASP A 149 -0.64 16.48 10.83
CA ASP A 149 -1.74 16.75 11.77
C ASP A 149 -2.62 15.50 11.96
N ASN A 150 -3.11 15.30 13.18
CA ASN A 150 -3.79 14.05 13.56
C ASN A 150 -5.05 13.78 12.72
N ALA A 151 -5.78 14.84 12.34
CA ALA A 151 -7.01 14.68 11.56
C ALA A 151 -6.71 14.18 10.13
N THR A 152 -5.67 14.73 9.49
CA THR A 152 -5.23 14.27 8.18
C THR A 152 -4.60 12.88 8.25
N ALA A 153 -3.76 12.61 9.27
CA ALA A 153 -3.18 11.29 9.48
C ALA A 153 -4.25 10.19 9.64
N GLU A 154 -5.31 10.48 10.40
CA GLU A 154 -6.41 9.54 10.61
C GLU A 154 -7.17 9.28 9.30
N LYS A 155 -7.57 10.32 8.56
CA LYS A 155 -8.24 10.19 7.26
C LYS A 155 -7.39 9.39 6.28
N LEU A 156 -6.08 9.68 6.21
CA LEU A 156 -5.12 8.98 5.35
C LEU A 156 -5.07 7.48 5.68
N ILE A 157 -4.92 7.13 6.96
CA ILE A 157 -4.87 5.72 7.40
C ILE A 157 -6.18 4.99 7.03
N TYR A 158 -7.33 5.59 7.30
CA TYR A 158 -8.63 4.97 6.98
C TYR A 158 -8.84 4.84 5.49
N ALA A 159 -8.53 5.87 4.69
CA ALA A 159 -8.65 5.83 3.24
C ALA A 159 -7.74 4.75 2.62
N LEU A 160 -6.46 4.71 3.00
CA LEU A 160 -5.53 3.69 2.53
C LEU A 160 -5.92 2.28 2.97
N HIS A 161 -6.46 2.12 4.20
CA HIS A 161 -6.94 0.84 4.69
C HIS A 161 -8.15 0.35 3.88
N ALA A 162 -9.11 1.23 3.60
CA ALA A 162 -10.31 0.94 2.82
C ALA A 162 -10.03 0.76 1.32
N CYS A 163 -8.95 1.37 0.79
CA CYS A 163 -8.59 1.31 -0.63
C CYS A 163 -8.47 -0.15 -1.11
N PRO A 164 -9.25 -0.57 -2.11
CA PRO A 164 -9.18 -1.94 -2.61
C PRO A 164 -7.85 -2.22 -3.31
N HIS A 165 -7.38 -3.47 -3.23
CA HIS A 165 -6.17 -3.96 -3.87
C HIS A 165 -6.34 -5.43 -4.22
N GLY A 166 -5.84 -5.85 -5.38
CA GLY A 166 -5.87 -7.22 -5.84
C GLY A 166 -6.87 -7.47 -6.97
N VAL A 167 -7.23 -8.72 -7.17
CA VAL A 167 -8.24 -9.15 -8.13
C VAL A 167 -9.63 -8.79 -7.61
N ILE A 168 -10.41 -8.14 -8.45
CA ILE A 168 -11.82 -7.80 -8.18
C ILE A 168 -12.76 -8.79 -8.86
N GLY A 169 -12.41 -9.24 -10.07
CA GLY A 169 -13.18 -10.23 -10.83
C GLY A 169 -12.30 -11.03 -11.77
N MET A 170 -12.67 -12.29 -11.96
CA MET A 170 -12.09 -13.17 -12.98
C MET A 170 -12.99 -13.19 -14.21
N SER A 171 -12.40 -13.41 -15.38
CA SER A 171 -13.14 -13.54 -16.63
C SER A 171 -14.06 -14.75 -16.59
N HIS A 172 -15.29 -14.59 -17.06
CA HIS A 172 -16.23 -15.68 -17.25
C HIS A 172 -16.02 -16.38 -18.60
N ASP A 173 -15.36 -15.70 -19.55
CA ASP A 173 -15.19 -16.18 -20.91
C ASP A 173 -13.84 -16.89 -21.11
N ILE A 174 -12.82 -16.52 -20.33
CA ILE A 174 -11.45 -17.05 -20.46
C ILE A 174 -10.97 -17.51 -19.08
N GLU A 175 -10.76 -18.82 -18.97
CA GLU A 175 -10.28 -19.42 -17.72
C GLU A 175 -8.89 -18.90 -17.34
N GLY A 176 -8.72 -18.55 -16.07
CA GLY A 176 -7.46 -18.04 -15.51
C GLY A 176 -7.16 -16.56 -15.80
N LEU A 177 -7.94 -15.90 -16.65
CA LEU A 177 -7.76 -14.48 -16.96
C LEU A 177 -8.37 -13.60 -15.87
N VAL A 178 -7.60 -12.65 -15.35
CA VAL A 178 -8.12 -11.57 -14.51
C VAL A 178 -8.90 -10.59 -15.36
N GLU A 179 -10.20 -10.47 -15.12
CA GLU A 179 -11.04 -9.51 -15.80
C GLU A 179 -10.80 -8.10 -15.26
N THR A 180 -10.92 -7.93 -13.93
CA THR A 180 -10.82 -6.63 -13.25
C THR A 180 -9.92 -6.72 -12.04
N SER A 181 -9.02 -5.76 -11.91
CA SER A 181 -8.09 -5.66 -10.76
C SER A 181 -7.79 -4.21 -10.41
N THR A 182 -7.27 -3.99 -9.21
CA THR A 182 -6.74 -2.70 -8.76
C THR A 182 -5.48 -2.88 -7.94
N ASN A 183 -4.55 -1.94 -8.05
CA ASN A 183 -3.27 -1.94 -7.34
C ASN A 183 -3.06 -0.63 -6.59
N LEU A 184 -2.89 -0.68 -5.27
CA LEU A 184 -2.35 0.44 -4.50
C LEU A 184 -0.84 0.49 -4.71
N ALA A 185 -0.41 1.25 -5.71
CA ALA A 185 0.94 1.20 -6.25
C ALA A 185 1.95 1.98 -5.40
N SER A 186 1.58 3.18 -4.95
CA SER A 186 2.52 4.02 -4.20
C SER A 186 1.82 4.96 -3.22
N VAL A 187 2.53 5.28 -2.15
CA VAL A 187 2.23 6.35 -1.19
C VAL A 187 3.51 7.14 -1.03
N LYS A 188 3.50 8.44 -1.39
CA LYS A 188 4.71 9.27 -1.44
C LYS A 188 4.49 10.62 -0.77
N MET A 189 5.32 10.93 0.21
CA MET A 189 5.43 12.31 0.69
C MET A 189 6.15 13.16 -0.36
N LYS A 190 5.64 14.36 -0.58
CA LYS A 190 6.14 15.33 -1.56
C LYS A 190 6.36 16.68 -0.89
N GLU A 191 7.10 17.56 -1.56
CA GLU A 191 7.24 18.96 -1.15
C GLU A 191 5.88 19.64 -1.01
N GLY A 192 5.82 20.70 -0.17
CA GLY A 192 4.59 21.44 0.05
C GLY A 192 3.57 20.71 0.93
N ASN A 193 4.03 19.89 1.87
CA ASN A 193 3.19 19.16 2.83
C ASN A 193 2.09 18.35 2.15
N THR A 194 2.50 17.59 1.13
CA THR A 194 1.60 16.84 0.27
C THR A 194 1.91 15.36 0.33
N ILE A 195 0.89 14.51 0.34
CA ILE A 195 1.02 13.06 0.22
C ILE A 195 0.29 12.65 -1.06
N LEU A 196 1.03 12.07 -1.99
CA LEU A 196 0.52 11.58 -3.26
C LEU A 196 0.33 10.07 -3.19
N ILE A 197 -0.88 9.61 -3.51
CA ILE A 197 -1.24 8.20 -3.56
C ILE A 197 -1.50 7.83 -5.01
N GLY A 198 -0.78 6.83 -5.50
CA GLY A 198 -0.94 6.30 -6.85
C GLY A 198 -1.60 4.94 -6.82
N THR A 199 -2.65 4.78 -7.61
CA THR A 199 -3.33 3.49 -7.82
C THR A 199 -3.51 3.24 -9.31
N SER A 200 -3.57 1.96 -9.70
CA SER A 200 -3.79 1.56 -11.09
C SER A 200 -4.88 0.51 -11.17
N GLN A 201 -5.90 0.75 -11.99
CA GLN A 201 -7.01 -0.16 -12.22
C GLN A 201 -6.92 -0.72 -13.63
N ARG A 202 -7.25 -2.00 -13.77
CA ARG A 202 -7.26 -2.70 -15.06
C ARG A 202 -8.54 -3.50 -15.22
N SER A 203 -9.08 -3.53 -16.43
CA SER A 203 -10.17 -4.43 -16.79
C SER A 203 -10.21 -4.67 -18.30
N SER A 204 -10.64 -5.87 -18.70
CA SER A 204 -11.01 -6.19 -20.07
C SER A 204 -12.40 -5.66 -20.45
N ILE A 205 -13.20 -5.24 -19.44
CA ILE A 205 -14.53 -4.67 -19.62
C ILE A 205 -14.51 -3.18 -19.23
N GLU A 206 -14.86 -2.29 -20.17
CA GLU A 206 -14.77 -0.84 -19.98
C GLU A 206 -15.61 -0.35 -18.80
N SER A 207 -16.85 -0.82 -18.67
CA SER A 207 -17.73 -0.42 -17.55
C SER A 207 -17.20 -0.88 -16.20
N CYS A 208 -16.58 -2.06 -16.10
CA CYS A 208 -15.95 -2.57 -14.89
C CYS A 208 -14.71 -1.77 -14.52
N LYS A 209 -13.90 -1.36 -15.53
CA LYS A 209 -12.74 -0.47 -15.32
C LYS A 209 -13.17 0.87 -14.73
N ILE A 210 -14.23 1.47 -15.27
CA ILE A 210 -14.78 2.73 -14.75
C ILE A 210 -15.35 2.53 -13.34
N ALA A 211 -16.06 1.46 -13.09
CA ALA A 211 -16.66 1.17 -11.78
C ALA A 211 -15.60 1.04 -10.70
N ILE A 212 -14.54 0.25 -10.91
CA ILE A 212 -13.46 0.10 -9.92
C ILE A 212 -12.66 1.39 -9.73
N ALA A 213 -12.44 2.16 -10.78
CA ALA A 213 -11.78 3.47 -10.66
C ALA A 213 -12.62 4.46 -9.84
N ASN A 214 -13.94 4.48 -10.02
CA ASN A 214 -14.85 5.29 -9.21
C ASN A 214 -14.89 4.82 -7.75
N THR A 215 -14.87 3.51 -7.49
CA THR A 215 -14.78 2.96 -6.13
C THR A 215 -13.50 3.44 -5.44
N VAL A 216 -12.35 3.35 -6.12
CA VAL A 216 -11.07 3.84 -5.59
C VAL A 216 -11.14 5.36 -5.34
N ALA A 217 -11.65 6.15 -6.30
CA ALA A 217 -11.77 7.60 -6.13
C ALA A 217 -12.70 7.99 -4.96
N SER A 218 -13.75 7.19 -4.71
CA SER A 218 -14.69 7.43 -3.60
C SER A 218 -14.09 7.07 -2.23
N THR A 219 -12.97 6.37 -2.19
CA THR A 219 -12.28 6.00 -0.95
C THR A 219 -11.45 7.16 -0.41
N PHE A 220 -11.01 8.04 -1.27
CA PHE A 220 -10.18 9.20 -0.97
C PHE A 220 -10.95 10.52 -1.01
#